data_a70efba557f908a143a972f671fad62e
#
_entry.id   a70efba557f908a143a972f671fad62e
#
_cell.length_a   1.000
_cell.length_b   1.000
_cell.length_c   1.000
_cell.angle_alpha   90.00
_cell.angle_beta   90.00
_cell.angle_gamma   90.00
#
_symmetry.space_group_name_H-M   'P 1'
#
loop_
_entity.id
_entity.type
_entity.pdbx_description
1 polymer ?
#
loop_
_entity_poly.entity_id
_entity_poly.type
_entity_poly.pdbx_seq_one_letter_code
_entity_poly.pdbx_strand_id
1 'polypeptide(L)'
;MSAPPDLPDVVRRAFDVSRRAGYVSFCRNETGRLLAALAATRSGTLAEFGTGCGVGTAWLRSGIREDARILTAELEPRLADAAATIFADDDRVEVLAVDWSTLRDKGPFSLLFLDAREPVDSRDGGADTIIDLVEPGGVVVLDDFTPCSSWPPVFDGRVDVLREQWLTDERFTTAEVMVAPDASVLIATKR
;
A
#
# COMPACT_ATOMS: atom_id res chain seq x y z
N MET A 1 15.76 -14.24 -0.09
CA MET A 1 14.58 -14.82 0.62
C MET A 1 13.96 -15.90 -0.26
N SER A 2 13.42 -16.96 0.35
CA SER A 2 12.70 -17.98 -0.42
C SER A 2 11.29 -17.52 -0.71
N ALA A 3 10.87 -17.57 -1.97
CA ALA A 3 9.50 -17.24 -2.39
C ALA A 3 9.01 -18.31 -3.37
N PRO A 4 7.71 -18.66 -3.38
CA PRO A 4 7.15 -19.51 -4.41
C PRO A 4 7.39 -18.91 -5.79
N PRO A 5 7.74 -19.71 -6.81
CA PRO A 5 7.97 -19.21 -8.17
C PRO A 5 6.69 -18.69 -8.83
N ASP A 6 5.54 -19.24 -8.45
CA ASP A 6 4.26 -18.90 -9.05
C ASP A 6 3.64 -17.66 -8.40
N LEU A 7 3.09 -16.80 -9.24
CA LEU A 7 2.30 -15.63 -8.84
C LEU A 7 0.80 -15.97 -8.88
N PRO A 8 -0.03 -15.38 -8.00
CA PRO A 8 -1.49 -15.44 -8.13
C PRO A 8 -1.96 -14.97 -9.51
N ASP A 9 -3.01 -15.57 -10.06
CA ASP A 9 -3.51 -15.23 -11.40
C ASP A 9 -3.87 -13.76 -11.56
N VAL A 10 -4.48 -13.17 -10.53
CA VAL A 10 -4.84 -11.75 -10.54
C VAL A 10 -3.59 -10.86 -10.61
N VAL A 11 -2.50 -11.24 -9.94
CA VAL A 11 -1.22 -10.51 -9.97
C VAL A 11 -0.57 -10.64 -11.34
N ARG A 12 -0.60 -11.84 -11.97
CA ARG A 12 -0.10 -12.00 -13.34
C ARG A 12 -0.85 -11.11 -14.32
N ARG A 13 -2.20 -11.04 -14.21
CA ARG A 13 -3.00 -10.14 -15.05
C ARG A 13 -2.62 -8.68 -14.86
N ALA A 14 -2.38 -8.26 -13.60
CA ALA A 14 -1.96 -6.89 -13.30
C ALA A 14 -0.60 -6.53 -13.93
N PHE A 15 0.38 -7.42 -13.86
CA PHE A 15 1.65 -7.22 -14.57
C PHE A 15 1.49 -7.16 -16.09
N ASP A 16 0.59 -7.94 -16.67
CA ASP A 16 0.32 -7.90 -18.11
C ASP A 16 -0.32 -6.57 -18.52
N VAL A 17 -1.24 -6.05 -17.73
CA VAL A 17 -1.86 -4.73 -17.94
C VAL A 17 -0.81 -3.63 -17.79
N SER A 18 0.01 -3.66 -16.75
CA SER A 18 1.09 -2.69 -16.51
C SER A 18 2.07 -2.62 -17.69
N ARG A 19 2.53 -3.77 -18.19
CA ARG A 19 3.39 -3.83 -19.38
C ARG A 19 2.76 -3.23 -20.63
N ARG A 20 1.48 -3.53 -20.89
CA ARG A 20 0.74 -2.99 -22.05
C ARG A 20 0.54 -1.48 -21.94
N ALA A 21 0.35 -0.96 -20.72
CA ALA A 21 0.24 0.47 -20.45
C ALA A 21 1.60 1.21 -20.50
N GLY A 22 2.73 0.48 -20.60
CA GLY A 22 4.06 1.05 -20.49
C GLY A 22 4.40 1.58 -19.11
N TYR A 23 3.71 1.12 -18.07
CA TYR A 23 3.89 1.53 -16.70
C TYR A 23 4.87 0.60 -15.98
N VAL A 24 5.97 1.15 -15.46
CA VAL A 24 7.07 0.37 -14.87
C VAL A 24 7.23 0.57 -13.36
N SER A 25 6.56 1.56 -12.77
CA SER A 25 6.52 1.76 -11.33
C SER A 25 5.40 0.91 -10.73
N PHE A 26 5.75 -0.11 -9.97
CA PHE A 26 4.78 -1.01 -9.36
C PHE A 26 5.36 -1.66 -8.10
N CYS A 27 4.46 -2.04 -7.20
CA CYS A 27 4.77 -2.78 -6.00
C CYS A 27 5.61 -4.04 -6.32
N ARG A 28 6.72 -4.22 -5.60
CA ARG A 28 7.58 -5.41 -5.72
C ARG A 28 6.85 -6.68 -5.29
N ASN A 29 7.26 -7.83 -5.82
CA ASN A 29 6.65 -9.11 -5.43
C ASN A 29 6.82 -9.42 -3.94
N GLU A 30 7.93 -9.01 -3.35
CA GLU A 30 8.23 -9.20 -1.94
C GLU A 30 7.29 -8.37 -1.05
N THR A 31 7.12 -7.08 -1.36
CA THR A 31 6.11 -6.20 -0.73
C THR A 31 4.71 -6.76 -0.95
N GLY A 32 4.40 -7.17 -2.17
CA GLY A 32 3.10 -7.72 -2.52
C GLY A 32 2.73 -8.98 -1.73
N ARG A 33 3.68 -9.90 -1.51
CA ARG A 33 3.45 -11.08 -0.65
C ARG A 33 3.19 -10.71 0.80
N LEU A 34 3.88 -9.68 1.30
CA LEU A 34 3.62 -9.14 2.63
C LEU A 34 2.21 -8.53 2.71
N LEU A 35 1.82 -7.74 1.71
CA LEU A 35 0.46 -7.17 1.61
C LEU A 35 -0.61 -8.26 1.62
N ALA A 36 -0.43 -9.32 0.81
CA ALA A 36 -1.36 -10.45 0.79
C ALA A 36 -1.47 -11.16 2.15
N ALA A 37 -0.33 -11.36 2.82
CA ALA A 37 -0.31 -11.98 4.15
C ALA A 37 -1.00 -11.11 5.21
N LEU A 38 -0.78 -9.79 5.19
CA LEU A 38 -1.47 -8.85 6.07
C LEU A 38 -2.97 -8.78 5.76
N ALA A 39 -3.35 -8.70 4.48
CA ALA A 39 -4.74 -8.67 4.03
C ALA A 39 -5.52 -9.91 4.49
N ALA A 40 -4.89 -11.09 4.52
CA ALA A 40 -5.50 -12.34 5.00
C ALA A 40 -5.92 -12.29 6.48
N THR A 41 -5.37 -11.36 7.25
CA THR A 41 -5.71 -11.16 8.67
C THR A 41 -6.79 -10.10 8.89
N ARG A 42 -7.29 -9.44 7.85
CA ARG A 42 -8.22 -8.31 7.93
C ARG A 42 -9.61 -8.69 7.45
N SER A 43 -10.60 -7.98 7.98
CA SER A 43 -11.99 -7.98 7.54
C SER A 43 -12.43 -6.55 7.23
N GLY A 44 -13.63 -6.38 6.69
CA GLY A 44 -14.17 -5.06 6.37
C GLY A 44 -13.50 -4.41 5.16
N THR A 45 -13.18 -3.13 5.25
CA THR A 45 -12.65 -2.37 4.10
C THR A 45 -11.14 -2.15 4.23
N LEU A 46 -10.40 -2.59 3.22
CA LEU A 46 -9.01 -2.24 3.00
C LEU A 46 -8.93 -1.11 1.97
N ALA A 47 -7.91 -0.28 2.05
CA ALA A 47 -7.70 0.76 1.03
C ALA A 47 -6.26 0.79 0.51
N GLU A 48 -6.11 1.29 -0.71
CA GLU A 48 -4.84 1.61 -1.33
C GLU A 48 -4.88 3.02 -1.92
N PHE A 49 -3.88 3.82 -1.63
CA PHE A 49 -3.69 5.14 -2.20
C PHE A 49 -2.52 5.10 -3.18
N GLY A 50 -2.83 5.24 -4.48
CA GLY A 50 -1.89 5.04 -5.57
C GLY A 50 -2.02 3.65 -6.21
N THR A 51 -3.09 3.43 -6.97
CA THR A 51 -3.36 2.14 -7.65
C THR A 51 -2.35 1.81 -8.74
N GLY A 52 -1.82 2.82 -9.44
CA GLY A 52 -1.09 2.61 -10.67
C GLY A 52 -1.88 1.76 -11.65
N CYS A 53 -1.27 0.70 -12.18
CA CYS A 53 -1.95 -0.30 -13.00
C CYS A 53 -2.48 -1.50 -12.19
N GLY A 54 -2.68 -1.36 -10.87
CA GLY A 54 -3.38 -2.33 -10.04
C GLY A 54 -2.53 -3.50 -9.52
N VAL A 55 -1.19 -3.41 -9.52
CA VAL A 55 -0.33 -4.51 -9.03
C VAL A 55 -0.44 -4.65 -7.51
N GLY A 56 -0.38 -3.57 -6.74
CA GLY A 56 -0.57 -3.57 -5.29
C GLY A 56 -1.97 -4.05 -4.91
N THR A 57 -3.01 -3.49 -5.56
CA THR A 57 -4.40 -3.96 -5.42
C THR A 57 -4.53 -5.45 -5.68
N ALA A 58 -3.89 -5.99 -6.72
CA ALA A 58 -3.95 -7.40 -7.06
C ALA A 58 -3.31 -8.29 -5.98
N TRP A 59 -2.23 -7.83 -5.37
CA TRP A 59 -1.63 -8.51 -4.24
C TRP A 59 -2.54 -8.50 -3.01
N LEU A 60 -3.09 -7.35 -2.64
CA LEU A 60 -4.10 -7.24 -1.57
C LEU A 60 -5.25 -8.22 -1.86
N ARG A 61 -5.79 -8.18 -3.09
CA ARG A 61 -6.91 -9.02 -3.52
C ARG A 61 -6.62 -10.51 -3.43
N SER A 62 -5.38 -10.91 -3.68
CA SER A 62 -4.97 -12.32 -3.59
C SER A 62 -4.99 -12.85 -2.14
N GLY A 63 -4.97 -11.97 -1.15
CA GLY A 63 -4.94 -12.31 0.26
C GLY A 63 -6.21 -12.07 1.04
N ILE A 64 -7.13 -11.17 0.58
CA ILE A 64 -8.30 -10.81 1.38
C ILE A 64 -9.24 -11.99 1.64
N ARG A 65 -9.92 -11.93 2.78
CA ARG A 65 -10.97 -12.85 3.20
C ARG A 65 -12.26 -12.58 2.41
N GLU A 66 -13.22 -13.51 2.49
CA GLU A 66 -14.53 -13.37 1.83
C GLU A 66 -15.36 -12.20 2.35
N ASP A 67 -15.18 -11.83 3.63
CA ASP A 67 -15.86 -10.72 4.31
C ASP A 67 -15.13 -9.38 4.17
N ALA A 68 -14.13 -9.28 3.30
CA ALA A 68 -13.34 -8.08 3.07
C ALA A 68 -13.47 -7.56 1.64
N ARG A 69 -13.33 -6.25 1.49
CA ARG A 69 -13.31 -5.55 0.19
C ARG A 69 -12.16 -4.54 0.13
N ILE A 70 -11.82 -4.12 -1.08
CA ILE A 70 -10.75 -3.17 -1.34
C ILE A 70 -11.31 -1.95 -2.07
N LEU A 71 -10.97 -0.75 -1.57
CA LEU A 71 -11.11 0.51 -2.29
C LEU A 71 -9.73 0.99 -2.68
N THR A 72 -9.52 1.35 -3.95
CA THR A 72 -8.25 1.88 -4.40
C THR A 72 -8.44 3.14 -5.23
N ALA A 73 -7.60 4.15 -5.01
CA ALA A 73 -7.68 5.46 -5.66
C ALA A 73 -6.44 5.72 -6.51
N GLU A 74 -6.67 6.15 -7.75
CA GLU A 74 -5.64 6.54 -8.70
C GLU A 74 -6.00 7.89 -9.33
N LEU A 75 -5.06 8.83 -9.26
CA LEU A 75 -5.28 10.19 -9.77
C LEU A 75 -5.26 10.26 -11.30
N GLU A 76 -4.44 9.42 -11.95
CA GLU A 76 -4.32 9.36 -13.42
C GLU A 76 -5.42 8.46 -14.00
N PRO A 77 -6.44 9.01 -14.69
CA PRO A 77 -7.59 8.24 -15.17
C PRO A 77 -7.20 7.06 -16.07
N ARG A 78 -6.15 7.21 -16.91
CA ARG A 78 -5.69 6.14 -17.80
C ARG A 78 -5.18 4.93 -17.02
N LEU A 79 -4.50 5.14 -15.90
CA LEU A 79 -4.00 4.07 -15.05
C LEU A 79 -5.16 3.42 -14.28
N ALA A 80 -6.07 4.25 -13.73
CA ALA A 80 -7.27 3.75 -13.07
C ALA A 80 -8.13 2.88 -14.00
N ASP A 81 -8.38 3.34 -15.24
CA ASP A 81 -9.12 2.57 -16.26
C ASP A 81 -8.41 1.25 -16.57
N ALA A 82 -7.09 1.28 -16.71
CA ALA A 82 -6.31 0.06 -16.96
C ALA A 82 -6.44 -0.92 -15.79
N ALA A 83 -6.30 -0.45 -14.54
CA ALA A 83 -6.46 -1.25 -13.34
C ALA A 83 -7.88 -1.83 -13.22
N ALA A 84 -8.92 -1.04 -13.49
CA ALA A 84 -10.31 -1.47 -13.43
C ALA A 84 -10.61 -2.68 -14.33
N THR A 85 -9.91 -2.82 -15.47
CA THR A 85 -10.07 -3.99 -16.36
C THR A 85 -9.69 -5.32 -15.69
N ILE A 86 -8.80 -5.28 -14.69
CA ILE A 86 -8.33 -6.48 -13.98
C ILE A 86 -9.43 -7.02 -13.07
N PHE A 87 -10.22 -6.13 -12.50
CA PHE A 87 -11.21 -6.40 -11.46
C PHE A 87 -12.67 -6.28 -11.94
N ALA A 88 -12.90 -6.18 -13.25
CA ALA A 88 -14.23 -5.93 -13.82
C ALA A 88 -15.30 -6.94 -13.36
N ASP A 89 -14.92 -8.18 -13.09
CA ASP A 89 -15.80 -9.25 -12.62
C ASP A 89 -15.65 -9.55 -11.12
N ASP A 90 -15.02 -8.65 -10.35
CA ASP A 90 -14.75 -8.84 -8.91
C ASP A 90 -15.39 -7.71 -8.09
N ASP A 91 -16.57 -7.96 -7.53
CA ASP A 91 -17.36 -7.02 -6.74
C ASP A 91 -16.72 -6.61 -5.39
N ARG A 92 -15.61 -7.25 -5.03
CA ARG A 92 -14.86 -6.92 -3.82
C ARG A 92 -13.75 -5.88 -4.04
N VAL A 93 -13.53 -5.44 -5.28
CA VAL A 93 -12.52 -4.43 -5.61
C VAL A 93 -13.18 -3.28 -6.35
N GLU A 94 -13.09 -2.08 -5.79
CA GLU A 94 -13.55 -0.84 -6.41
C GLU A 94 -12.35 0.04 -6.74
N VAL A 95 -12.11 0.28 -8.03
CA VAL A 95 -11.05 1.17 -8.53
C VAL A 95 -11.68 2.53 -8.85
N LEU A 96 -11.16 3.58 -8.24
CA LEU A 96 -11.68 4.93 -8.35
C LEU A 96 -10.65 5.84 -9.04
N ALA A 97 -11.05 6.48 -10.13
CA ALA A 97 -10.26 7.48 -10.85
C ALA A 97 -10.38 8.84 -10.14
N VAL A 98 -9.84 8.97 -8.94
CA VAL A 98 -9.96 10.14 -8.06
C VAL A 98 -8.70 10.38 -7.26
N ASP A 99 -8.58 11.57 -6.71
CA ASP A 99 -7.60 11.85 -5.65
C ASP A 99 -7.92 11.02 -4.40
N TRP A 100 -6.90 10.44 -3.77
CA TRP A 100 -7.04 9.60 -2.58
C TRP A 100 -7.79 10.29 -1.43
N SER A 101 -7.68 11.64 -1.32
CA SER A 101 -8.35 12.41 -0.27
C SER A 101 -9.86 12.27 -0.29
N THR A 102 -10.46 11.90 -1.43
CA THR A 102 -11.89 11.60 -1.54
C THR A 102 -12.31 10.33 -0.82
N LEU A 103 -11.35 9.47 -0.48
CA LEU A 103 -11.60 8.27 0.31
C LEU A 103 -11.68 8.53 1.83
N ARG A 104 -11.43 9.76 2.28
CA ARG A 104 -11.49 10.12 3.71
C ARG A 104 -12.83 9.77 4.35
N ASP A 105 -13.93 10.01 3.64
CA ASP A 105 -15.29 9.72 4.13
C ASP A 105 -15.69 8.24 3.98
N LYS A 106 -14.82 7.41 3.42
CA LYS A 106 -15.03 5.97 3.22
C LYS A 106 -14.39 5.10 4.32
N GLY A 107 -13.53 5.69 5.13
CA GLY A 107 -12.90 5.02 6.28
C GLY A 107 -13.85 4.85 7.48
N PRO A 108 -13.38 4.33 8.62
CA PRO A 108 -12.00 3.90 8.79
C PRO A 108 -11.70 2.56 8.11
N PHE A 109 -10.42 2.35 7.73
CA PHE A 109 -9.94 1.17 7.03
C PHE A 109 -9.23 0.19 7.99
N SER A 110 -9.40 -1.10 7.76
CA SER A 110 -8.71 -2.15 8.53
C SER A 110 -7.25 -2.35 8.11
N LEU A 111 -6.96 -2.03 6.83
CA LEU A 111 -5.61 -1.93 6.28
C LEU A 111 -5.58 -0.79 5.27
N LEU A 112 -4.53 0.01 5.32
CA LEU A 112 -4.26 1.07 4.37
C LEU A 112 -2.86 0.91 3.78
N PHE A 113 -2.78 0.72 2.47
CA PHE A 113 -1.52 0.70 1.74
C PHE A 113 -1.27 2.07 1.08
N LEU A 114 -0.14 2.69 1.41
CA LEU A 114 0.27 4.00 0.92
C LEU A 114 1.37 3.80 -0.13
N ASP A 115 0.99 3.85 -1.41
CA ASP A 115 1.87 3.80 -2.58
C ASP A 115 1.79 5.08 -3.41
N ALA A 116 1.18 6.13 -2.87
CA ALA A 116 1.13 7.46 -3.46
C ALA A 116 2.11 8.40 -2.75
N ARG A 117 2.78 9.26 -3.50
CA ARG A 117 3.79 10.18 -2.96
C ARG A 117 3.22 11.20 -1.98
N GLU A 118 2.03 11.75 -2.25
CA GLU A 118 1.54 12.91 -1.50
C GLU A 118 1.09 12.65 -0.07
N PRO A 119 0.42 11.57 0.32
CA PRO A 119 0.12 11.38 1.75
C PRO A 119 1.39 11.15 2.57
N VAL A 120 2.46 10.72 1.91
CA VAL A 120 3.74 10.34 2.52
C VAL A 120 4.69 11.54 2.61
N ASP A 121 4.73 12.38 1.56
CA ASP A 121 5.66 13.52 1.46
C ASP A 121 5.18 14.80 2.16
N SER A 122 3.99 14.81 2.78
CA SER A 122 3.50 16.01 3.44
C SER A 122 4.36 16.35 4.65
N ARG A 123 5.05 17.49 4.60
CA ARG A 123 5.87 18.04 5.70
C ARG A 123 5.07 18.26 7.00
N ASP A 124 3.75 18.20 6.91
CA ASP A 124 2.80 18.43 8.01
C ASP A 124 2.37 17.13 8.72
N GLY A 125 3.20 16.08 8.66
CA GLY A 125 2.98 14.84 9.39
C GLY A 125 2.02 13.89 8.66
N GLY A 126 2.56 13.02 7.79
CA GLY A 126 1.77 12.01 7.08
C GLY A 126 0.89 11.17 8.02
N ALA A 127 1.36 10.90 9.24
CA ALA A 127 0.61 10.21 10.27
C ALA A 127 -0.64 10.98 10.74
N ASP A 128 -0.58 12.32 10.86
CA ASP A 128 -1.73 13.14 11.25
C ASP A 128 -2.86 13.11 10.22
N THR A 129 -2.49 13.03 8.95
CA THR A 129 -3.45 12.96 7.85
C THR A 129 -4.14 11.59 7.79
N ILE A 130 -3.45 10.54 8.23
CA ILE A 130 -3.85 9.14 8.06
C ILE A 130 -4.51 8.55 9.30
N ILE A 131 -4.23 9.08 10.49
CA ILE A 131 -4.67 8.48 11.77
C ILE A 131 -6.18 8.23 11.83
N ASP A 132 -6.99 9.18 11.33
CA ASP A 132 -8.45 9.08 11.37
C ASP A 132 -9.03 8.16 10.28
N LEU A 133 -8.21 7.80 9.30
CA LEU A 133 -8.60 6.90 8.22
C LEU A 133 -8.44 5.42 8.58
N VAL A 134 -7.80 5.12 9.70
CA VAL A 134 -7.47 3.74 10.11
C VAL A 134 -8.21 3.41 11.41
N GLU A 135 -8.84 2.25 11.46
CA GLU A 135 -9.52 1.79 12.68
C GLU A 135 -8.52 1.46 13.80
N PRO A 136 -8.92 1.47 15.07
CA PRO A 136 -8.08 0.96 16.15
C PRO A 136 -7.66 -0.50 15.87
N GLY A 137 -6.36 -0.79 15.94
CA GLY A 137 -5.78 -2.07 15.54
C GLY A 137 -5.62 -2.25 14.03
N GLY A 138 -6.05 -1.28 13.22
CA GLY A 138 -5.83 -1.26 11.78
C GLY A 138 -4.36 -1.02 11.43
N VAL A 139 -3.97 -1.44 10.23
CA VAL A 139 -2.58 -1.43 9.78
C VAL A 139 -2.37 -0.48 8.63
N VAL A 140 -1.33 0.35 8.71
CA VAL A 140 -0.81 1.14 7.59
C VAL A 140 0.47 0.48 7.10
N VAL A 141 0.60 0.35 5.78
CA VAL A 141 1.83 -0.10 5.12
C VAL A 141 2.32 1.02 4.22
N LEU A 142 3.56 1.45 4.42
CA LEU A 142 4.24 2.42 3.56
C LEU A 142 5.36 1.71 2.81
N ASP A 143 5.42 1.85 1.49
CA ASP A 143 6.44 1.22 0.64
C ASP A 143 7.58 2.19 0.27
N ASP A 144 8.52 1.70 -0.51
CA ASP A 144 9.62 2.44 -1.14
C ASP A 144 10.69 3.01 -0.19
N PHE A 145 10.94 2.37 0.95
CA PHE A 145 12.08 2.72 1.78
C PHE A 145 13.33 1.93 1.41
N THR A 146 14.49 2.61 1.46
CA THR A 146 15.80 1.94 1.40
C THR A 146 16.21 1.53 2.81
N PRO A 147 16.61 0.26 3.05
CA PRO A 147 17.04 -0.19 4.38
C PRO A 147 18.13 0.70 4.97
N CYS A 148 17.98 1.07 6.23
CA CYS A 148 18.90 1.91 6.97
C CYS A 148 19.12 1.36 8.37
N SER A 149 20.39 1.29 8.81
CA SER A 149 20.77 0.79 10.14
C SER A 149 21.14 1.89 11.13
N SER A 150 21.17 3.16 10.69
CA SER A 150 21.49 4.30 11.56
C SER A 150 20.26 4.80 12.31
N TRP A 151 20.52 5.45 13.45
CA TRP A 151 19.53 6.24 14.15
C TRP A 151 20.09 7.66 14.42
N PRO A 152 19.41 8.77 14.07
CA PRO A 152 18.17 8.78 13.27
C PRO A 152 18.37 8.12 11.89
N PRO A 153 17.27 7.69 11.23
CA PRO A 153 17.35 7.08 9.90
C PRO A 153 17.84 8.13 8.87
N VAL A 154 18.63 7.66 7.90
CA VAL A 154 19.23 8.54 6.88
C VAL A 154 18.90 8.01 5.49
N PHE A 155 18.52 8.92 4.59
CA PHE A 155 18.37 8.67 3.16
C PHE A 155 19.10 9.76 2.38
N ASP A 156 19.91 9.38 1.39
CA ASP A 156 20.71 10.28 0.56
C ASP A 156 21.53 11.32 1.38
N GLY A 157 22.15 10.84 2.46
CA GLY A 157 23.01 11.67 3.34
C GLY A 157 22.27 12.66 4.24
N ARG A 158 20.95 12.61 4.31
CA ARG A 158 20.10 13.45 5.16
C ARG A 158 19.22 12.61 6.07
N VAL A 159 18.80 13.18 7.20
CA VAL A 159 17.81 12.53 8.06
C VAL A 159 16.52 12.30 7.27
N ASP A 160 16.06 11.07 7.27
CA ASP A 160 14.76 10.66 6.72
C ASP A 160 13.66 10.99 7.73
N VAL A 161 13.22 12.24 7.70
CA VAL A 161 12.27 12.80 8.66
C VAL A 161 10.94 12.05 8.64
N LEU A 162 10.48 11.63 7.45
CA LEU A 162 9.25 10.86 7.32
C LEU A 162 9.35 9.53 8.06
N ARG A 163 10.41 8.78 7.81
CA ARG A 163 10.65 7.48 8.48
C ARG A 163 10.78 7.67 9.99
N GLU A 164 11.55 8.69 10.43
CA GLU A 164 11.72 9.00 11.85
C GLU A 164 10.36 9.29 12.51
N GLN A 165 9.52 10.12 11.90
CA GLN A 165 8.19 10.44 12.41
C GLN A 165 7.32 9.19 12.57
N TRP A 166 7.21 8.34 11.55
CA TRP A 166 6.42 7.12 11.64
C TRP A 166 6.95 6.13 12.68
N LEU A 167 8.26 6.03 12.85
CA LEU A 167 8.88 5.13 13.83
C LEU A 167 8.76 5.62 15.28
N THR A 168 8.54 6.94 15.49
CA THR A 168 8.46 7.55 16.82
C THR A 168 7.07 7.99 17.23
N ASP A 169 6.07 7.89 16.33
CA ASP A 169 4.70 8.30 16.64
C ASP A 169 4.05 7.34 17.65
N GLU A 170 3.76 7.85 18.86
CA GLU A 170 3.20 7.05 19.95
C GLU A 170 1.78 6.52 19.67
N ARG A 171 1.08 7.07 18.69
CA ARG A 171 -0.26 6.62 18.28
C ARG A 171 -0.23 5.31 17.50
N PHE A 172 0.94 4.92 17.02
CA PHE A 172 1.17 3.69 16.29
C PHE A 172 2.21 2.80 16.99
N THR A 173 2.14 1.53 16.71
CA THR A 173 3.24 0.59 16.94
C THR A 173 3.84 0.29 15.58
N THR A 174 5.02 0.83 15.31
CA THR A 174 5.64 0.80 13.98
C THR A 174 6.90 -0.04 13.96
N ALA A 175 7.08 -0.79 12.88
CA ALA A 175 8.30 -1.54 12.60
C ALA A 175 8.71 -1.34 11.14
N GLU A 176 10.02 -1.24 10.89
CA GLU A 176 10.58 -1.35 9.55
C GLU A 176 10.89 -2.80 9.24
N VAL A 177 10.43 -3.29 8.09
CA VAL A 177 10.62 -4.67 7.63
C VAL A 177 11.37 -4.67 6.30
N MET A 178 12.55 -5.27 6.26
CA MET A 178 13.27 -5.51 5.02
C MET A 178 12.53 -6.56 4.20
N VAL A 179 12.00 -6.16 3.06
CA VAL A 179 11.33 -7.06 2.09
C VAL A 179 12.31 -7.60 1.06
N ALA A 180 13.35 -6.83 0.73
CA ALA A 180 14.47 -7.23 -0.13
C ALA A 180 15.78 -6.62 0.40
N PRO A 181 16.96 -7.01 -0.11
CA PRO A 181 18.23 -6.43 0.33
C PRO A 181 18.35 -4.91 0.13
N ASP A 182 17.60 -4.37 -0.83
CA ASP A 182 17.58 -2.96 -1.23
C ASP A 182 16.23 -2.27 -1.00
N ALA A 183 15.28 -2.95 -0.33
CA ALA A 183 13.96 -2.40 -0.08
C ALA A 183 13.40 -2.78 1.30
N SER A 184 12.78 -1.83 1.95
CA SER A 184 12.03 -2.02 3.19
C SER A 184 10.68 -1.31 3.13
N VAL A 185 9.78 -1.71 4.00
CA VAL A 185 8.48 -1.11 4.23
C VAL A 185 8.33 -0.75 5.69
N LEU A 186 7.54 0.27 5.99
CA LEU A 186 7.07 0.50 7.35
C LEU A 186 5.69 -0.14 7.54
N ILE A 187 5.52 -0.85 8.63
CA ILE A 187 4.24 -1.39 9.06
C ILE A 187 3.88 -0.71 10.38
N ALA A 188 2.80 0.05 10.38
CA ALA A 188 2.33 0.80 11.53
C ALA A 188 0.93 0.35 11.92
N THR A 189 0.77 -0.17 13.16
CA THR A 189 -0.53 -0.56 13.71
C THR A 189 -1.04 0.54 14.63
N LYS A 190 -2.24 1.07 14.36
CA LYS A 190 -2.88 2.06 15.21
C LYS A 190 -3.24 1.47 16.56
N ARG A 191 -2.87 2.16 17.64
CA ARG A 191 -3.17 1.79 19.04
C ARG A 191 -4.60 2.09 19.44
#